data_8f9921b9335a1eb0f7afaae951cda920
#
_entry.id   8f9921b9335a1eb0f7afaae951cda920
#
_cell.length_a   1.000
_cell.length_b   1.000
_cell.length_c   1.000
_cell.angle_alpha   90.00
_cell.angle_beta   90.00
_cell.angle_gamma   90.00
#
_symmetry.space_group_name_H-M   'P 1'
#
loop_
_entity.id
_entity.type
_entity.pdbx_description
1 polymer ?
#
loop_
_entity_poly.entity_id
_entity_poly.type
_entity_poly.pdbx_seq_one_letter_code
_entity_poly.pdbx_strand_id
1 'polypeptide(L)'
;MTRGRKPLPRETLALRDTLRKDRDRPSSTIVEPVKVEEVAQRCQVSGLKGATDRARKIYWATCRKVASQGMLDPAFCQQLLIYSIELDMLIKCEEDIRKNGMYLVVETKKGTMAIQNPAVKQLHQAADRVLKIGGNFGFDPVSRSHLKAAMMVEDPKKAGLKAVFAAVFADAGEEADEQ
;
A
#
# COMPACT_ATOMS: atom_id res chain seq x y z
N MET A 1 -16.78 19.32 -12.02
CA MET A 1 -16.12 18.24 -12.80
C MET A 1 -16.36 16.92 -12.07
N THR A 2 -17.18 16.04 -12.63
CA THR A 2 -17.44 14.70 -12.09
C THR A 2 -16.20 13.84 -12.29
N ARG A 3 -15.57 13.40 -11.21
CA ARG A 3 -14.48 12.41 -11.28
C ARG A 3 -15.05 11.12 -11.86
N GLY A 4 -14.59 10.75 -13.06
CA GLY A 4 -14.93 9.47 -13.67
C GLY A 4 -14.55 8.29 -12.76
N ARG A 5 -15.25 7.17 -12.93
CA ARG A 5 -14.97 5.92 -12.23
C ARG A 5 -13.54 5.48 -12.52
N LYS A 6 -12.81 5.02 -11.49
CA LYS A 6 -11.45 4.48 -11.69
C LYS A 6 -11.50 3.35 -12.74
N PRO A 7 -10.52 3.29 -13.66
CA PRO A 7 -10.47 2.21 -14.64
C PRO A 7 -10.34 0.85 -13.93
N LEU A 8 -11.03 -0.15 -14.45
CA LEU A 8 -10.93 -1.52 -13.96
C LEU A 8 -9.56 -2.11 -14.35
N PRO A 9 -9.01 -3.03 -13.53
CA PRO A 9 -7.82 -3.78 -13.88
C PRO A 9 -7.98 -4.52 -15.20
N ARG A 10 -6.86 -4.68 -15.93
CA ARG A 10 -6.83 -5.33 -17.26
C ARG A 10 -7.44 -6.74 -17.23
N GLU A 11 -7.14 -7.51 -16.20
CA GLU A 11 -7.63 -8.87 -16.01
C GLU A 11 -9.15 -8.90 -15.89
N THR A 12 -9.75 -7.95 -15.15
CA THR A 12 -11.20 -7.80 -15.00
C THR A 12 -11.86 -7.43 -16.33
N LEU A 13 -11.19 -6.60 -17.15
CA LEU A 13 -11.66 -6.24 -18.49
C LEU A 13 -11.58 -7.42 -19.46
N ALA A 14 -10.50 -8.22 -19.38
CA ALA A 14 -10.32 -9.44 -20.17
C ALA A 14 -11.39 -10.49 -19.84
N LEU A 15 -11.66 -10.73 -18.54
CA LEU A 15 -12.70 -11.66 -18.10
C LEU A 15 -14.12 -11.25 -18.54
N ARG A 16 -14.35 -9.95 -18.75
CA ARG A 16 -15.64 -9.43 -19.24
C ARG A 16 -15.68 -9.27 -20.76
N ASP A 17 -14.65 -9.73 -21.46
CA ASP A 17 -14.49 -9.55 -22.92
C ASP A 17 -14.63 -8.08 -23.38
N THR A 18 -14.32 -7.15 -22.50
CA THR A 18 -14.39 -5.70 -22.75
C THR A 18 -13.00 -5.07 -22.96
N LEU A 19 -11.96 -5.90 -23.05
CA LEU A 19 -10.59 -5.44 -23.29
C LEU A 19 -10.45 -4.94 -24.74
N ARG A 20 -10.24 -3.64 -24.90
CA ARG A 20 -9.97 -3.06 -26.21
C ARG A 20 -8.47 -3.16 -26.51
N LYS A 21 -8.10 -3.85 -27.59
CA LYS A 21 -6.72 -4.05 -28.04
C LYS A 21 -5.96 -2.74 -28.29
N ASP A 22 -6.65 -1.71 -28.74
CA ASP A 22 -6.10 -0.36 -28.99
C ASP A 22 -5.68 0.39 -27.73
N ARG A 23 -6.23 0.00 -26.57
CA ARG A 23 -5.90 0.57 -25.26
C ARG A 23 -5.06 -0.36 -24.39
N ASP A 24 -4.69 -1.49 -24.93
CA ASP A 24 -3.88 -2.47 -24.23
C ASP A 24 -2.44 -1.99 -24.10
N ARG A 25 -2.13 -1.40 -22.96
CA ARG A 25 -0.74 -1.07 -22.62
C ARG A 25 -0.05 -2.36 -22.18
N PRO A 26 1.15 -2.66 -22.72
CA PRO A 26 1.91 -3.78 -22.20
C PRO A 26 2.04 -3.65 -20.70
N SER A 27 1.82 -4.74 -19.97
CA SER A 27 2.03 -4.77 -18.54
C SER A 27 3.44 -4.25 -18.27
N SER A 28 3.55 -3.27 -17.36
CA SER A 28 4.86 -2.82 -16.88
C SER A 28 5.70 -4.06 -16.57
N THR A 29 6.94 -4.04 -16.99
CA THR A 29 7.93 -5.09 -16.72
C THR A 29 7.71 -5.61 -15.30
N ILE A 30 7.45 -6.91 -15.15
CA ILE A 30 7.29 -7.55 -13.85
C ILE A 30 8.62 -7.38 -13.14
N VAL A 31 8.67 -6.41 -12.24
CA VAL A 31 9.86 -6.21 -11.41
C VAL A 31 9.77 -7.24 -10.29
N GLU A 32 10.78 -8.08 -10.17
CA GLU A 32 10.84 -9.07 -9.09
C GLU A 32 10.77 -8.35 -7.73
N PRO A 33 9.89 -8.80 -6.82
CA PRO A 33 9.75 -8.18 -5.51
C PRO A 33 11.06 -8.28 -4.71
N VAL A 34 11.37 -7.24 -3.97
CA VAL A 34 12.59 -7.17 -3.15
C VAL A 34 12.48 -8.15 -1.99
N LYS A 35 13.47 -9.02 -1.81
CA LYS A 35 13.57 -9.90 -0.65
C LYS A 35 13.94 -9.13 0.60
N VAL A 36 13.57 -9.64 1.77
CA VAL A 36 13.79 -8.97 3.06
C VAL A 36 15.28 -8.66 3.31
N GLU A 37 16.16 -9.57 2.89
CA GLU A 37 17.62 -9.44 3.02
C GLU A 37 18.20 -8.33 2.15
N GLU A 38 17.55 -8.03 1.03
CA GLU A 38 18.00 -7.05 0.03
C GLU A 38 17.45 -5.64 0.29
N VAL A 39 16.51 -5.48 1.25
CA VAL A 39 15.84 -4.18 1.51
C VAL A 39 16.84 -3.06 1.77
N ALA A 40 17.89 -3.31 2.55
CA ALA A 40 18.88 -2.30 2.88
C ALA A 40 19.68 -1.80 1.66
N GLN A 41 19.85 -2.62 0.64
CA GLN A 41 20.60 -2.27 -0.57
C GLN A 41 19.68 -1.65 -1.64
N ARG A 42 18.51 -2.25 -1.89
CA ARG A 42 17.63 -1.91 -3.00
C ARG A 42 16.65 -0.76 -2.70
N CYS A 43 16.41 -0.46 -1.43
CA CYS A 43 15.44 0.56 -1.00
C CYS A 43 16.09 1.85 -0.48
N GLN A 44 17.29 2.17 -0.92
CA GLN A 44 17.90 3.46 -0.59
C GLN A 44 17.30 4.57 -1.47
N VAL A 45 16.75 5.59 -0.81
CA VAL A 45 16.17 6.77 -1.48
C VAL A 45 16.89 8.04 -1.02
N SER A 46 17.03 9.00 -1.93
CA SER A 46 17.80 10.23 -1.69
C SER A 46 17.29 11.05 -0.49
N GLY A 47 15.98 11.07 -0.27
CA GLY A 47 15.35 11.81 0.84
C GLY A 47 15.56 11.20 2.22
N LEU A 48 16.08 9.97 2.32
CA LEU A 48 16.24 9.28 3.60
C LEU A 48 17.24 9.97 4.54
N LYS A 49 18.29 10.61 3.99
CA LYS A 49 19.29 11.33 4.77
C LYS A 49 18.72 12.57 5.48
N GLY A 50 17.72 13.22 4.88
CA GLY A 50 17.03 14.39 5.46
C GLY A 50 15.89 14.04 6.41
N ALA A 51 15.49 12.78 6.48
CA ALA A 51 14.43 12.33 7.37
C ALA A 51 14.90 12.24 8.83
N THR A 52 13.96 12.41 9.77
CA THR A 52 14.24 12.25 11.20
C THR A 52 14.59 10.80 11.54
N ASP A 53 15.27 10.57 12.68
CA ASP A 53 15.64 9.23 13.12
C ASP A 53 14.41 8.33 13.31
N ARG A 54 13.31 8.91 13.82
CA ARG A 54 12.03 8.20 13.97
C ARG A 54 11.46 7.81 12.60
N ALA A 55 11.38 8.74 11.66
CA ALA A 55 10.91 8.47 10.31
C ALA A 55 11.77 7.42 9.60
N ARG A 56 13.10 7.44 9.77
CA ARG A 56 14.01 6.41 9.23
C ARG A 56 13.72 5.02 9.81
N LYS A 57 13.52 4.93 11.12
CA LYS A 57 13.16 3.65 11.78
C LYS A 57 11.84 3.11 11.25
N ILE A 58 10.82 3.97 11.13
CA ILE A 58 9.51 3.63 10.57
C ILE A 58 9.67 3.16 9.12
N TYR A 59 10.44 3.88 8.31
CA TYR A 59 10.70 3.53 6.91
C TYR A 59 11.26 2.12 6.76
N TRP A 60 12.34 1.80 7.45
CA TRP A 60 12.96 0.49 7.36
C TRP A 60 12.07 -0.63 7.88
N ALA A 61 11.32 -0.39 8.95
CA ALA A 61 10.36 -1.35 9.48
C ALA A 61 9.24 -1.61 8.47
N THR A 62 8.73 -0.57 7.81
CA THR A 62 7.67 -0.68 6.81
C THR A 62 8.15 -1.38 5.54
N CYS A 63 9.35 -1.04 5.04
CA CYS A 63 9.95 -1.75 3.89
C CYS A 63 10.09 -3.24 4.15
N ARG A 64 10.61 -3.65 5.32
CA ARG A 64 10.72 -5.07 5.67
C ARG A 64 9.35 -5.76 5.75
N LYS A 65 8.34 -5.08 6.30
CA LYS A 65 6.98 -5.60 6.37
C LYS A 65 6.36 -5.80 4.99
N VAL A 66 6.54 -4.87 4.07
CA VAL A 66 6.05 -4.98 2.69
C VAL A 66 6.85 -6.05 1.92
N ALA A 67 8.18 -6.12 2.12
CA ALA A 67 9.03 -7.16 1.55
C ALA A 67 8.64 -8.57 2.01
N SER A 68 8.33 -8.76 3.31
CA SER A 68 7.90 -10.07 3.83
C SER A 68 6.56 -10.52 3.23
N GLN A 69 5.78 -9.60 2.66
CA GLN A 69 4.53 -9.89 1.95
C GLN A 69 4.77 -10.14 0.45
N GLY A 70 6.01 -10.03 -0.04
CA GLY A 70 6.35 -10.16 -1.46
C GLY A 70 5.83 -9.03 -2.34
N MET A 71 5.54 -7.87 -1.76
CA MET A 71 4.90 -6.73 -2.46
C MET A 71 5.84 -5.53 -2.62
N LEU A 72 7.08 -5.61 -2.18
CA LEU A 72 7.99 -4.48 -2.24
C LEU A 72 8.65 -4.36 -3.60
N ASP A 73 8.30 -3.31 -4.34
CA ASP A 73 8.99 -2.85 -5.54
C ASP A 73 9.88 -1.65 -5.19
N PRO A 74 11.14 -1.59 -5.67
CA PRO A 74 12.02 -0.44 -5.52
C PRO A 74 11.39 0.89 -5.95
N ALA A 75 10.53 0.88 -6.96
CA ALA A 75 9.82 2.05 -7.45
C ALA A 75 8.89 2.68 -6.39
N PHE A 76 8.41 1.89 -5.43
CA PHE A 76 7.53 2.36 -4.36
C PHE A 76 8.26 2.83 -3.11
N CYS A 77 9.59 2.65 -3.03
CA CYS A 77 10.37 3.03 -1.85
C CYS A 77 10.24 4.52 -1.51
N GLN A 78 10.13 5.40 -2.54
CA GLN A 78 9.89 6.82 -2.31
C GLN A 78 8.52 7.10 -1.66
N GLN A 79 7.48 6.36 -2.04
CA GLN A 79 6.14 6.49 -1.43
C GLN A 79 6.14 6.01 0.02
N LEU A 80 6.88 4.94 0.32
CA LEU A 80 7.06 4.44 1.68
C LEU A 80 7.83 5.42 2.56
N LEU A 81 8.79 6.17 1.99
CA LEU A 81 9.46 7.25 2.71
C LEU A 81 8.49 8.38 3.06
N ILE A 82 7.66 8.83 2.10
CA ILE A 82 6.64 9.85 2.35
C ILE A 82 5.66 9.36 3.44
N TYR A 83 5.19 8.11 3.35
CA TYR A 83 4.36 7.48 4.37
C TYR A 83 5.00 7.56 5.76
N SER A 84 6.30 7.26 5.86
CA SER A 84 7.03 7.25 7.12
C SER A 84 7.21 8.64 7.71
N ILE A 85 7.42 9.65 6.86
CA ILE A 85 7.51 11.07 7.27
C ILE A 85 6.15 11.57 7.78
N GLU A 86 5.06 11.26 7.06
CA GLU A 86 3.71 11.65 7.47
C GLU A 86 3.30 10.96 8.79
N LEU A 87 3.70 9.71 8.99
CA LEU A 87 3.45 8.99 10.23
C LEU A 87 4.26 9.58 11.42
N ASP A 88 5.51 9.98 11.20
CA ASP A 88 6.30 10.71 12.22
C ASP A 88 5.68 12.07 12.54
N MET A 89 5.17 12.79 11.53
CA MET A 89 4.46 14.05 11.74
C MET A 89 3.19 13.86 12.58
N LEU A 90 2.40 12.81 12.26
CA LEU A 90 1.19 12.47 13.01
C LEU A 90 1.51 12.24 14.51
N ILE A 91 2.55 11.44 14.79
CA ILE A 91 2.98 11.16 16.16
C ILE A 91 3.42 12.45 16.87
N LYS A 92 4.18 13.33 16.21
CA LYS A 92 4.60 14.61 16.78
C LYS A 92 3.41 15.54 17.10
N CYS A 93 2.45 15.60 16.19
CA CYS A 93 1.24 16.40 16.43
C CYS A 93 0.42 15.84 17.59
N GLU A 94 0.32 14.53 17.74
CA GLU A 94 -0.34 13.87 18.86
C GLU A 94 0.39 14.16 20.17
N GLU A 95 1.71 14.08 20.20
CA GLU A 95 2.55 14.42 21.36
C GLU A 95 2.37 15.90 21.75
N ASP A 96 2.32 16.82 20.78
CA ASP A 96 2.11 18.24 21.01
C ASP A 96 0.70 18.53 21.58
N ILE A 97 -0.34 17.94 20.99
CA ILE A 97 -1.72 18.09 21.48
C ILE A 97 -1.86 17.52 22.90
N ARG A 98 -1.20 16.40 23.20
CA ARG A 98 -1.22 15.79 24.52
C ARG A 98 -0.55 16.70 25.57
N LYS A 99 0.51 17.41 25.17
CA LYS A 99 1.27 18.31 26.06
C LYS A 99 0.59 19.67 26.23
N ASN A 100 0.14 20.28 25.15
CA ASN A 100 -0.29 21.67 25.11
C ASN A 100 -1.83 21.83 25.02
N GLY A 101 -2.56 20.73 24.77
CA GLY A 101 -4.00 20.75 24.60
C GLY A 101 -4.46 21.08 23.18
N MET A 102 -5.76 20.92 22.95
CA MET A 102 -6.40 21.23 21.66
C MET A 102 -6.52 22.74 21.41
N TYR A 103 -6.50 23.54 22.48
CA TYR A 103 -6.59 24.99 22.42
C TYR A 103 -5.41 25.60 23.16
N LEU A 104 -4.78 26.59 22.53
CA LEU A 104 -3.71 27.37 23.13
C LEU A 104 -4.28 28.70 23.61
N VAL A 105 -3.89 29.10 24.80
CA VAL A 105 -4.23 30.40 25.33
C VAL A 105 -3.15 31.40 24.96
N VAL A 106 -3.50 32.40 24.18
CA VAL A 106 -2.58 33.44 23.72
C VAL A 106 -2.97 34.77 24.29
N GLU A 107 -2.02 35.45 24.89
CA GLU A 107 -2.21 36.83 25.35
C GLU A 107 -2.03 37.79 24.17
N THR A 108 -3.04 38.63 23.98
CA THR A 108 -3.03 39.66 22.93
C THR A 108 -3.13 41.04 23.58
N LYS A 109 -2.84 42.12 22.85
CA LYS A 109 -3.00 43.49 23.34
C LYS A 109 -4.43 43.84 23.79
N LYS A 110 -5.43 43.03 23.39
CA LYS A 110 -6.85 43.21 23.69
C LYS A 110 -7.36 42.24 24.79
N GLY A 111 -6.49 41.41 25.35
CA GLY A 111 -6.85 40.39 26.33
C GLY A 111 -6.44 38.99 25.93
N THR A 112 -6.83 38.01 26.70
CA THR A 112 -6.52 36.59 26.50
C THR A 112 -7.50 35.97 25.48
N MET A 113 -6.99 35.23 24.51
CA MET A 113 -7.80 34.55 23.51
C MET A 113 -7.37 33.08 23.40
N ALA A 114 -8.35 32.19 23.35
CA ALA A 114 -8.14 30.78 23.06
C ALA A 114 -8.14 30.57 21.54
N ILE A 115 -7.06 30.02 21.01
CA ILE A 115 -6.94 29.64 19.58
C ILE A 115 -6.78 28.14 19.47
N GLN A 116 -7.31 27.57 18.41
CA GLN A 116 -7.09 26.14 18.14
C GLN A 116 -5.61 25.87 17.91
N ASN A 117 -5.08 24.83 18.56
CA ASN A 117 -3.71 24.38 18.34
C ASN A 117 -3.51 23.99 16.87
N PRO A 118 -2.56 24.59 16.13
CA PRO A 118 -2.28 24.25 14.74
C PRO A 118 -1.96 22.77 14.51
N ALA A 119 -1.43 22.08 15.53
CA ALA A 119 -1.14 20.66 15.49
C ALA A 119 -2.38 19.81 15.23
N VAL A 120 -3.58 20.25 15.64
CA VAL A 120 -4.84 19.53 15.39
C VAL A 120 -5.12 19.43 13.89
N LYS A 121 -4.98 20.53 13.16
CA LYS A 121 -5.18 20.54 11.71
C LYS A 121 -4.14 19.71 10.99
N GLN A 122 -2.87 19.81 11.41
CA GLN A 122 -1.78 19.03 10.84
C GLN A 122 -1.96 17.52 11.09
N LEU A 123 -2.42 17.14 12.29
CA LEU A 123 -2.72 15.76 12.63
C LEU A 123 -3.76 15.15 11.69
N HIS A 124 -4.88 15.84 11.44
CA HIS A 124 -5.90 15.35 10.51
C HIS A 124 -5.37 15.22 9.09
N GLN A 125 -4.60 16.21 8.62
CA GLN A 125 -4.00 16.16 7.28
C GLN A 125 -2.99 15.01 7.14
N ALA A 126 -2.15 14.78 8.14
CA ALA A 126 -1.20 13.68 8.16
C ALA A 126 -1.92 12.32 8.21
N ALA A 127 -2.97 12.21 9.03
CA ALA A 127 -3.78 10.99 9.11
C ALA A 127 -4.41 10.63 7.76
N ASP A 128 -5.01 11.61 7.07
CA ASP A 128 -5.60 11.39 5.74
C ASP A 128 -4.56 10.93 4.72
N ARG A 129 -3.35 11.49 4.75
CA ARG A 129 -2.25 11.09 3.84
C ARG A 129 -1.74 9.69 4.17
N VAL A 130 -1.55 9.39 5.45
CA VAL A 130 -1.14 8.05 5.92
C VAL A 130 -2.15 7.00 5.47
N LEU A 131 -3.45 7.24 5.63
CA LEU A 131 -4.50 6.31 5.19
C LEU A 131 -4.50 6.13 3.67
N LYS A 132 -4.37 7.22 2.90
CA LYS A 132 -4.35 7.16 1.43
C LYS A 132 -3.14 6.38 0.90
N ILE A 133 -1.96 6.65 1.44
CA ILE A 133 -0.73 5.97 1.03
C ILE A 133 -0.74 4.53 1.53
N GLY A 134 -1.14 4.30 2.78
CA GLY A 134 -1.22 2.97 3.39
C GLY A 134 -2.18 2.03 2.64
N GLY A 135 -3.28 2.55 2.10
CA GLY A 135 -4.20 1.79 1.25
C GLY A 135 -3.53 1.21 0.01
N ASN A 136 -2.57 1.94 -0.60
CA ASN A 136 -1.82 1.43 -1.77
C ASN A 136 -0.94 0.22 -1.46
N PHE A 137 -0.54 0.05 -0.20
CA PHE A 137 0.30 -1.06 0.27
C PHE A 137 -0.49 -2.13 1.05
N GLY A 138 -1.83 -2.06 1.03
CA GLY A 138 -2.67 -3.04 1.71
C GLY A 138 -2.54 -3.02 3.24
N PHE A 139 -2.28 -1.84 3.83
CA PHE A 139 -2.20 -1.72 5.30
C PHE A 139 -3.59 -1.72 5.95
N ASP A 140 -4.64 -1.46 5.19
CA ASP A 140 -6.03 -1.66 5.62
C ASP A 140 -6.59 -3.01 5.13
N PRO A 141 -7.60 -3.59 5.82
CA PRO A 141 -8.15 -4.90 5.48
C PRO A 141 -8.76 -4.97 4.07
N VAL A 142 -9.41 -3.90 3.62
CA VAL A 142 -10.09 -3.85 2.32
C VAL A 142 -9.06 -3.82 1.20
N SER A 143 -8.09 -2.90 1.27
CA SER A 143 -7.01 -2.83 0.28
C SER A 143 -6.19 -4.11 0.23
N ARG A 144 -5.98 -4.77 1.39
CA ARG A 144 -5.28 -6.06 1.47
C ARG A 144 -6.05 -7.15 0.73
N SER A 145 -7.37 -7.21 0.85
CA SER A 145 -8.18 -8.21 0.14
C SER A 145 -8.12 -8.00 -1.37
N HIS A 146 -8.16 -6.74 -1.83
CA HIS A 146 -8.02 -6.40 -3.25
C HIS A 146 -6.63 -6.76 -3.81
N LEU A 147 -5.55 -6.46 -3.06
CA LEU A 147 -4.20 -6.82 -3.48
C LEU A 147 -3.99 -8.33 -3.54
N LYS A 148 -4.50 -9.09 -2.55
CA LYS A 148 -4.45 -10.55 -2.59
C LYS A 148 -5.24 -11.13 -3.77
N ALA A 149 -6.42 -10.61 -4.05
CA ALA A 149 -7.21 -11.02 -5.20
C ALA A 149 -6.48 -10.72 -6.53
N ALA A 150 -5.83 -9.55 -6.65
CA ALA A 150 -5.02 -9.22 -7.82
C ALA A 150 -3.83 -10.16 -7.99
N MET A 151 -3.09 -10.49 -6.92
CA MET A 151 -1.98 -11.43 -6.95
C MET A 151 -2.41 -12.87 -7.31
N MET A 152 -3.61 -13.29 -6.86
CA MET A 152 -4.14 -14.62 -7.23
C MET A 152 -4.54 -14.69 -8.71
N VAL A 153 -4.92 -13.57 -9.32
CA VAL A 153 -5.26 -13.51 -10.75
C VAL A 153 -4.00 -13.52 -11.64
N GLU A 154 -2.84 -13.08 -11.14
CA GLU A 154 -1.59 -13.09 -11.91
C GLU A 154 -1.03 -14.50 -12.18
N ASP A 155 -1.53 -15.54 -11.50
CA ASP A 155 -1.11 -16.94 -11.74
C ASP A 155 -2.27 -17.90 -12.14
N PRO A 156 -3.26 -17.50 -12.99
CA PRO A 156 -4.37 -18.41 -13.37
C PRO A 156 -3.88 -19.59 -14.24
N LYS A 157 -2.73 -19.45 -14.91
CA LYS A 157 -2.18 -20.52 -15.77
C LYS A 157 -1.53 -21.66 -14.99
N LYS A 158 -1.03 -21.40 -13.77
CA LYS A 158 -0.42 -22.43 -12.92
C LYS A 158 -1.40 -23.10 -11.97
N ALA A 159 -2.38 -22.34 -11.43
CA ALA A 159 -3.36 -22.88 -10.50
C ALA A 159 -4.54 -23.55 -11.21
N GLY A 160 -5.09 -22.95 -12.27
CA GLY A 160 -6.26 -23.47 -12.97
C GLY A 160 -5.98 -24.71 -13.78
N LEU A 161 -4.89 -24.74 -14.54
CA LEU A 161 -4.52 -25.92 -15.33
C LEU A 161 -4.16 -27.15 -14.45
N LYS A 162 -3.38 -26.97 -13.40
CA LYS A 162 -3.08 -28.09 -12.47
C LYS A 162 -4.32 -28.62 -11.73
N ALA A 163 -5.22 -27.74 -11.30
CA ALA A 163 -6.45 -28.16 -10.62
C ALA A 163 -7.43 -28.83 -11.60
N VAL A 164 -7.56 -28.33 -12.83
CA VAL A 164 -8.40 -28.93 -13.86
C VAL A 164 -7.80 -30.24 -14.36
N PHE A 165 -6.48 -30.31 -14.57
CA PHE A 165 -5.83 -31.57 -14.94
C PHE A 165 -5.91 -32.61 -13.81
N ALA A 166 -5.70 -32.21 -12.53
CA ALA A 166 -5.84 -33.11 -11.40
C ALA A 166 -7.28 -33.65 -11.26
N ALA A 167 -8.30 -32.83 -11.48
CA ALA A 167 -9.70 -33.27 -11.43
C ALA A 167 -10.06 -34.19 -12.61
N VAL A 168 -9.60 -33.89 -13.82
CA VAL A 168 -9.88 -34.70 -15.00
C VAL A 168 -9.14 -36.05 -14.98
N PHE A 169 -7.94 -36.11 -14.41
CA PHE A 169 -7.17 -37.37 -14.33
C PHE A 169 -7.47 -38.18 -13.06
N ALA A 170 -8.07 -37.60 -12.01
CA ALA A 170 -8.58 -38.37 -10.87
C ALA A 170 -9.82 -39.19 -11.25
N ASP A 171 -10.69 -38.62 -12.12
CA ASP A 171 -11.92 -39.29 -12.58
C ASP A 171 -11.64 -40.41 -13.60
N ALA A 172 -10.50 -40.34 -14.29
CA ALA A 172 -10.11 -41.36 -15.29
C ALA A 172 -9.39 -42.58 -14.70
N GLY A 173 -9.04 -42.56 -13.40
CA GLY A 173 -8.35 -43.63 -12.71
C GLY A 173 -9.27 -44.65 -12.02
N GLU A 174 -10.55 -44.38 -11.81
CA GLU A 174 -11.49 -45.25 -11.12
C GLU A 174 -12.24 -46.24 -12.06
N GLU A 175 -12.17 -46.04 -13.38
CA GLU A 175 -12.83 -46.96 -14.33
C GLU A 175 -11.96 -48.15 -14.82
N ALA A 176 -10.71 -48.28 -14.36
CA ALA A 176 -9.79 -49.32 -14.86
C ALA A 176 -9.64 -50.55 -13.96
N ASP A 177 -10.28 -50.61 -12.79
CA ASP A 177 -10.17 -51.73 -11.86
C ASP A 177 -11.43 -52.59 -11.72
N GLU A 178 -12.46 -52.45 -12.59
CA GLU A 178 -13.65 -53.31 -12.64
C GLU A 178 -13.78 -54.03 -13.97
N GLN A 179 -12.80 -54.79 -14.44
CA GLN A 179 -13.00 -55.86 -15.44
C GLN A 179 -12.10 -57.04 -15.20
#